data_90353ef41a1a5afec27133bde93e24c0
#
_entry.id   90353ef41a1a5afec27133bde93e24c0
#
_cell.length_a   1.000
_cell.length_b   1.000
_cell.length_c   1.000
_cell.angle_alpha   90.00
_cell.angle_beta   90.00
_cell.angle_gamma   90.00
#
_symmetry.space_group_name_H-M   'P 1'
#
loop_
_entity.id
_entity.type
_entity.pdbx_description
1 polymer ?
#
loop_
_entity_poly.entity_id
_entity_poly.type
_entity_poly.pdbx_seq_one_letter_code
_entity_poly.pdbx_strand_id
1 'polypeptide(L)'
;MVVGVLAESGDSTEGSVDDVIYIPYANAQRLGGGYGDMYLMTSTDRDTASAAKGIIENRLFKTYQSSDYYMVMTSAEMMDAMDSMLNTLMMILILIAAISLLVGGIGIMNIMLVSVTERTREIGIRKSLGAKCRDIRSQFIIEAGTTSAIGGAIGIILGILMANVLTNVIALVLGTGNDGFVAMPTAGGIGVAFGVSVAVGIL
;
A
#
# COMPACT_ATOMS: atom_id res chain seq x y z
N MET A 1 -43.33 19.38 14.11
CA MET A 1 -43.84 19.57 12.73
C MET A 1 -42.72 19.15 11.79
N VAL A 2 -42.98 18.18 10.93
CA VAL A 2 -42.02 17.76 9.88
C VAL A 2 -42.06 18.82 8.77
N VAL A 3 -40.91 19.37 8.41
CA VAL A 3 -40.77 20.46 7.44
C VAL A 3 -40.48 19.92 6.04
N GLY A 4 -39.87 18.75 5.96
CA GLY A 4 -39.58 18.09 4.68
C GLY A 4 -39.00 16.70 4.92
N VAL A 5 -38.99 15.90 3.85
CA VAL A 5 -38.36 14.59 3.80
C VAL A 5 -37.29 14.67 2.72
N LEU A 6 -36.08 14.20 3.05
CA LEU A 6 -34.96 14.13 2.11
C LEU A 6 -35.14 12.96 1.14
N ALA A 7 -34.56 13.08 -0.04
CA ALA A 7 -34.54 11.98 -0.99
C ALA A 7 -33.68 10.86 -0.48
N GLU A 8 -34.04 9.63 -0.80
CA GLU A 8 -33.26 8.43 -0.46
C GLU A 8 -31.86 8.50 -1.08
N SER A 9 -30.84 8.35 -0.25
CA SER A 9 -29.43 8.49 -0.66
C SER A 9 -28.75 7.14 -0.92
N GLY A 10 -29.43 6.04 -0.61
CA GLY A 10 -28.91 4.68 -0.74
C GLY A 10 -28.08 4.22 0.46
N ASP A 11 -28.02 2.91 0.64
CA ASP A 11 -27.26 2.28 1.72
C ASP A 11 -25.76 2.43 1.52
N SER A 12 -25.07 2.95 2.52
CA SER A 12 -23.62 2.91 2.62
C SER A 12 -23.18 1.74 3.49
N THR A 13 -21.93 1.29 3.33
CA THR A 13 -21.32 0.19 4.11
C THR A 13 -21.27 0.47 5.62
N GLU A 14 -21.51 1.69 6.06
CA GLU A 14 -21.52 2.11 7.46
C GLU A 14 -22.93 2.22 8.08
N GLY A 15 -23.97 1.80 7.35
CA GLY A 15 -25.36 1.89 7.75
C GLY A 15 -26.19 2.80 6.83
N SER A 16 -27.52 2.73 6.96
CA SER A 16 -28.42 3.58 6.19
C SER A 16 -28.28 5.02 6.65
N VAL A 17 -27.88 5.89 5.73
CA VAL A 17 -27.85 7.36 5.95
C VAL A 17 -29.28 7.92 5.96
N ASP A 18 -30.26 7.09 5.59
CA ASP A 18 -31.66 7.50 5.44
C ASP A 18 -32.43 7.41 6.76
N ASP A 19 -31.89 6.73 7.80
CA ASP A 19 -32.48 6.65 9.14
C ASP A 19 -32.06 7.81 10.06
N VAL A 20 -31.86 9.01 9.52
CA VAL A 20 -31.40 10.19 10.27
C VAL A 20 -32.46 11.27 10.31
N ILE A 21 -32.63 11.87 11.47
CA ILE A 21 -33.52 13.02 11.68
C ILE A 21 -32.69 14.29 11.83
N TYR A 22 -32.83 15.21 10.91
CA TYR A 22 -32.18 16.52 11.00
C TYR A 22 -33.05 17.47 11.80
N ILE A 23 -32.50 18.03 12.86
CA ILE A 23 -33.19 19.02 13.70
C ILE A 23 -32.36 20.32 13.77
N PRO A 24 -33.01 21.49 13.87
CA PRO A 24 -32.30 22.73 14.10
C PRO A 24 -31.48 22.69 15.39
N TYR A 25 -30.28 23.25 15.37
CA TYR A 25 -29.34 23.27 16.51
C TYR A 25 -29.98 23.80 17.81
N ALA A 26 -30.78 24.86 17.69
CA ALA A 26 -31.52 25.41 18.87
C ALA A 26 -32.49 24.43 19.52
N ASN A 27 -33.02 23.45 18.74
CA ASN A 27 -33.91 22.42 19.26
C ASN A 27 -33.12 21.24 19.84
N ALA A 28 -31.95 20.93 19.30
CA ALA A 28 -31.04 19.91 19.84
C ALA A 28 -30.66 20.22 21.29
N GLN A 29 -30.37 21.47 21.62
CA GLN A 29 -30.06 21.91 22.97
C GLN A 29 -31.23 21.68 23.96
N ARG A 30 -32.48 21.88 23.49
CA ARG A 30 -33.69 21.65 24.31
C ARG A 30 -34.01 20.19 24.54
N LEU A 31 -33.57 19.30 23.65
CA LEU A 31 -33.75 17.86 23.76
C LEU A 31 -32.65 17.17 24.60
N GLY A 32 -31.80 17.93 25.29
CA GLY A 32 -30.74 17.39 26.12
C GLY A 32 -29.50 17.01 25.33
N GLY A 33 -29.42 17.36 24.04
CA GLY A 33 -28.21 17.32 23.26
C GLY A 33 -27.22 18.33 23.82
N GLY A 34 -26.00 17.89 24.11
CA GLY A 34 -24.88 18.76 24.50
C GLY A 34 -24.53 19.76 23.39
N TYR A 35 -23.50 20.55 23.63
CA TYR A 35 -22.88 21.34 22.58
C TYR A 35 -22.41 20.39 21.47
N GLY A 36 -22.52 20.83 20.20
CA GLY A 36 -22.09 20.01 19.07
C GLY A 36 -20.65 19.56 19.24
N ASP A 37 -20.43 18.27 19.17
CA ASP A 37 -19.11 17.66 19.35
C ASP A 37 -18.24 17.85 18.09
N MET A 38 -18.86 18.06 16.93
CA MET A 38 -18.16 18.21 15.67
C MET A 38 -18.79 19.31 14.78
N TYR A 39 -17.94 20.16 14.24
CA TYR A 39 -18.32 21.21 13.29
C TYR A 39 -17.58 20.97 11.97
N LEU A 40 -18.33 20.78 10.89
CA LEU A 40 -17.81 20.67 9.54
C LEU A 40 -17.87 22.03 8.85
N MET A 41 -16.73 22.48 8.34
CA MET A 41 -16.60 23.72 7.59
C MET A 41 -16.07 23.43 6.20
N THR A 42 -16.63 24.06 5.19
CA THR A 42 -16.17 23.95 3.81
C THR A 42 -15.35 25.18 3.44
N SER A 43 -14.27 24.99 2.71
CA SER A 43 -13.42 26.01 2.13
C SER A 43 -13.39 25.88 0.62
N THR A 44 -13.13 26.98 -0.07
CA THR A 44 -13.10 27.04 -1.54
C THR A 44 -11.82 26.40 -2.10
N ASP A 45 -10.72 26.42 -1.32
CA ASP A 45 -9.43 25.94 -1.76
C ASP A 45 -8.61 25.42 -0.57
N ARG A 46 -7.58 24.60 -0.85
CA ARG A 46 -6.68 23.98 0.16
C ARG A 46 -5.93 25.02 0.98
N ASP A 47 -5.45 26.08 0.33
CA ASP A 47 -4.69 27.14 1.00
C ASP A 47 -5.58 27.96 1.94
N THR A 48 -6.81 28.23 1.53
CA THR A 48 -7.81 28.89 2.38
C THR A 48 -8.24 28.02 3.55
N ALA A 49 -8.29 26.68 3.40
CA ALA A 49 -8.57 25.76 4.49
C ALA A 49 -7.49 25.82 5.58
N SER A 50 -6.22 25.83 5.21
CA SER A 50 -5.11 25.90 6.15
C SER A 50 -5.04 27.26 6.86
N ALA A 51 -5.31 28.34 6.14
CA ALA A 51 -5.40 29.68 6.74
C ALA A 51 -6.59 29.78 7.73
N ALA A 52 -7.76 29.26 7.35
CA ALA A 52 -8.94 29.20 8.21
C ALA A 52 -8.68 28.39 9.48
N LYS A 53 -7.99 27.23 9.36
CA LYS A 53 -7.55 26.44 10.51
C LYS A 53 -6.80 27.28 11.52
N GLY A 54 -5.75 28.01 11.09
CA GLY A 54 -4.96 28.84 11.97
C GLY A 54 -5.76 29.94 12.69
N ILE A 55 -6.74 30.53 12.01
CA ILE A 55 -7.65 31.52 12.60
C ILE A 55 -8.55 30.87 13.65
N ILE A 56 -9.11 29.71 13.35
CA ILE A 56 -10.01 28.96 14.24
C ILE A 56 -9.24 28.49 15.49
N GLU A 57 -8.06 27.90 15.33
CA GLU A 57 -7.22 27.46 16.44
C GLU A 57 -6.85 28.64 17.37
N ASN A 58 -6.43 29.77 16.82
CA ASN A 58 -6.15 30.96 17.60
C ASN A 58 -7.38 31.49 18.39
N ARG A 59 -8.56 31.38 17.77
CA ARG A 59 -9.81 31.79 18.42
C ARG A 59 -10.19 30.85 19.54
N LEU A 60 -10.11 29.55 19.31
CA LEU A 60 -10.39 28.52 20.30
C LEU A 60 -9.39 28.57 21.45
N PHE A 61 -8.10 28.74 21.16
CA PHE A 61 -7.08 28.89 22.18
C PHE A 61 -7.30 30.09 23.09
N LYS A 62 -7.75 31.24 22.55
CA LYS A 62 -8.13 32.41 23.36
C LYS A 62 -9.32 32.15 24.26
N THR A 63 -10.22 31.25 23.86
CA THR A 63 -11.45 30.92 24.61
C THR A 63 -11.18 29.89 25.69
N TYR A 64 -10.49 28.81 25.34
CA TYR A 64 -10.31 27.63 26.20
C TYR A 64 -8.97 27.63 26.97
N GLN A 65 -8.02 28.50 26.59
CA GLN A 65 -6.67 28.63 27.20
C GLN A 65 -5.86 27.32 27.20
N SER A 66 -6.33 26.26 26.52
CA SER A 66 -5.65 24.99 26.33
C SER A 66 -6.06 24.39 25.00
N SER A 67 -5.16 23.68 24.35
CA SER A 67 -5.41 22.92 23.13
C SER A 67 -6.02 21.54 23.38
N ASP A 68 -6.13 21.09 24.64
CA ASP A 68 -6.63 19.75 24.97
C ASP A 68 -8.15 19.61 24.81
N TYR A 69 -8.87 20.72 24.74
CA TYR A 69 -10.33 20.74 24.64
C TYR A 69 -10.89 20.78 23.22
N TYR A 70 -10.03 20.90 22.21
CA TYR A 70 -10.47 20.94 20.82
C TYR A 70 -9.43 20.37 19.88
N MET A 71 -9.88 19.85 18.78
CA MET A 71 -9.04 19.40 17.66
C MET A 71 -9.56 20.04 16.38
N VAL A 72 -8.69 20.70 15.63
CA VAL A 72 -9.01 21.26 14.31
C VAL A 72 -8.16 20.52 13.29
N MET A 73 -8.81 19.82 12.38
CA MET A 73 -8.13 19.08 11.32
C MET A 73 -8.66 19.52 9.96
N THR A 74 -7.80 19.62 8.99
CA THR A 74 -8.18 19.77 7.59
C THR A 74 -8.24 18.41 6.92
N SER A 75 -9.09 18.26 5.88
CA SER A 75 -9.12 17.03 5.08
C SER A 75 -7.76 16.72 4.45
N ALA A 76 -6.97 17.74 4.14
CA ALA A 76 -5.61 17.57 3.64
C ALA A 76 -4.69 16.91 4.67
N GLU A 77 -4.70 17.38 5.92
CA GLU A 77 -3.90 16.78 7.00
C GLU A 77 -4.33 15.34 7.30
N MET A 78 -5.63 15.06 7.20
CA MET A 78 -6.14 13.69 7.36
C MET A 78 -5.63 12.77 6.24
N MET A 79 -5.63 13.26 4.99
CA MET A 79 -5.05 12.52 3.87
C MET A 79 -3.55 12.32 4.03
N ASP A 80 -2.81 13.36 4.41
CA ASP A 80 -1.36 13.29 4.64
C ASP A 80 -1.02 12.29 5.76
N ALA A 81 -1.84 12.22 6.81
CA ALA A 81 -1.70 11.23 7.87
C ALA A 81 -1.98 9.81 7.38
N MET A 82 -3.01 9.61 6.56
CA MET A 82 -3.28 8.32 5.92
C MET A 82 -2.15 7.90 4.99
N ASP A 83 -1.66 8.81 4.15
CA ASP A 83 -0.53 8.53 3.25
C ASP A 83 0.74 8.15 4.03
N SER A 84 1.01 8.83 5.14
CA SER A 84 2.12 8.48 6.04
C SER A 84 1.97 7.09 6.63
N MET A 85 0.76 6.72 7.06
CA MET A 85 0.46 5.38 7.56
C MET A 85 0.64 4.31 6.48
N LEU A 86 0.11 4.55 5.28
CA LEU A 86 0.24 3.64 4.14
C LEU A 86 1.70 3.48 3.73
N ASN A 87 2.49 4.56 3.69
CA ASN A 87 3.91 4.51 3.39
C ASN A 87 4.69 3.69 4.44
N THR A 88 4.32 3.81 5.71
CA THR A 88 4.93 3.01 6.78
C THR A 88 4.62 1.53 6.61
N LEU A 89 3.36 1.17 6.31
CA LEU A 89 2.97 -0.20 6.01
C LEU A 89 3.68 -0.75 4.77
N MET A 90 3.77 0.04 3.70
CA MET A 90 4.51 -0.34 2.49
C MET A 90 5.99 -0.59 2.79
N MET A 91 6.62 0.25 3.60
CA MET A 91 8.03 0.05 4.00
C MET A 91 8.23 -1.27 4.73
N ILE A 92 7.34 -1.62 5.67
CA ILE A 92 7.39 -2.89 6.40
C ILE A 92 7.24 -4.06 5.43
N LEU A 93 6.27 -4.01 4.50
CA LEU A 93 6.06 -5.06 3.51
C LEU A 93 7.27 -5.23 2.58
N ILE A 94 7.89 -4.13 2.15
CA ILE A 94 9.11 -4.15 1.32
C ILE A 94 10.27 -4.80 2.10
N LEU A 95 10.43 -4.51 3.40
CA LEU A 95 11.45 -5.13 4.23
C LEU A 95 11.25 -6.64 4.35
N ILE A 96 10.02 -7.08 4.59
CA ILE A 96 9.68 -8.52 4.64
C ILE A 96 9.99 -9.19 3.30
N ALA A 97 9.58 -8.56 2.20
CA ALA A 97 9.85 -9.07 0.86
C ALA A 97 11.36 -9.14 0.56
N ALA A 98 12.14 -8.13 0.97
CA ALA A 98 13.59 -8.10 0.80
C ALA A 98 14.28 -9.22 1.58
N ILE A 99 13.88 -9.46 2.82
CA ILE A 99 14.40 -10.58 3.62
C ILE A 99 14.07 -11.91 2.97
N SER A 100 12.83 -12.10 2.53
CA SER A 100 12.39 -13.32 1.83
C SER A 100 13.18 -13.58 0.55
N LEU A 101 13.47 -12.51 -0.19
CA LEU A 101 14.25 -12.58 -1.42
C LEU A 101 15.73 -12.93 -1.14
N LEU A 102 16.32 -12.37 -0.08
CA LEU A 102 17.67 -12.73 0.37
C LEU A 102 17.76 -14.22 0.75
N VAL A 103 16.79 -14.72 1.50
CA VAL A 103 16.74 -16.14 1.86
C VAL A 103 16.63 -17.02 0.61
N GLY A 104 15.77 -16.62 -0.36
CA GLY A 104 15.66 -17.29 -1.65
C GLY A 104 16.97 -17.27 -2.43
N GLY A 105 17.70 -16.15 -2.45
CA GLY A 105 19.00 -16.02 -3.09
C GLY A 105 20.05 -16.93 -2.46
N ILE A 106 20.09 -17.04 -1.13
CA ILE A 106 20.96 -18.00 -0.42
C ILE A 106 20.61 -19.44 -0.83
N GLY A 107 19.32 -19.74 -1.02
CA GLY A 107 18.88 -21.05 -1.53
C GLY A 107 19.46 -21.35 -2.91
N ILE A 108 19.38 -20.39 -3.85
CA ILE A 108 19.96 -20.51 -5.18
C ILE A 108 21.48 -20.70 -5.10
N MET A 109 22.14 -19.89 -4.30
CA MET A 109 23.60 -19.99 -4.09
C MET A 109 24.00 -21.39 -3.60
N ASN A 110 23.30 -21.97 -2.65
CA ASN A 110 23.58 -23.32 -2.13
C ASN A 110 23.44 -24.38 -3.23
N ILE A 111 22.37 -24.29 -4.04
CA ILE A 111 22.15 -25.23 -5.18
C ILE A 111 23.29 -25.09 -6.20
N MET A 112 23.68 -23.87 -6.52
CA MET A 112 24.76 -23.62 -7.48
C MET A 112 26.13 -24.10 -6.96
N LEU A 113 26.42 -23.93 -5.66
CA LEU A 113 27.64 -24.49 -5.04
C LEU A 113 27.70 -26.01 -5.14
N VAL A 114 26.58 -26.69 -4.87
CA VAL A 114 26.48 -28.16 -5.04
C VAL A 114 26.70 -28.55 -6.51
N SER A 115 26.05 -27.86 -7.45
CA SER A 115 26.21 -28.08 -8.88
C SER A 115 27.67 -27.94 -9.34
N VAL A 116 28.36 -26.89 -8.86
CA VAL A 116 29.78 -26.66 -9.18
C VAL A 116 30.65 -27.78 -8.61
N THR A 117 30.41 -28.24 -7.37
CA THR A 117 31.17 -29.31 -6.75
C THR A 117 30.99 -30.64 -7.46
N GLU A 118 29.77 -30.99 -7.88
CA GLU A 118 29.48 -32.20 -8.67
C GLU A 118 30.17 -32.19 -10.03
N ARG A 119 30.26 -31.00 -10.70
CA ARG A 119 30.88 -30.84 -12.02
C ARG A 119 32.38 -30.49 -11.97
N THR A 120 33.02 -30.59 -10.79
CA THR A 120 34.44 -30.20 -10.60
C THR A 120 35.38 -30.90 -11.59
N ARG A 121 35.17 -32.19 -11.87
CA ARG A 121 35.96 -32.97 -12.83
C ARG A 121 35.83 -32.43 -14.24
N GLU A 122 34.63 -32.11 -14.70
CA GLU A 122 34.34 -31.52 -16.02
C GLU A 122 35.00 -30.16 -16.15
N ILE A 123 34.88 -29.30 -15.14
CA ILE A 123 35.51 -27.97 -15.06
C ILE A 123 37.02 -28.11 -15.13
N GLY A 124 37.61 -29.09 -14.44
CA GLY A 124 39.04 -29.40 -14.47
C GLY A 124 39.53 -29.80 -15.87
N ILE A 125 38.78 -30.65 -16.59
CA ILE A 125 39.09 -31.04 -17.97
C ILE A 125 39.04 -29.83 -18.91
N ARG A 126 37.97 -29.00 -18.83
CA ARG A 126 37.90 -27.79 -19.64
C ARG A 126 39.04 -26.81 -19.40
N LYS A 127 39.46 -26.67 -18.14
CA LYS A 127 40.58 -25.81 -17.74
C LYS A 127 41.91 -26.34 -18.25
N SER A 128 42.12 -27.67 -18.24
CA SER A 128 43.36 -28.28 -18.78
C SER A 128 43.46 -28.16 -20.29
N LEU A 129 42.30 -28.06 -20.99
CA LEU A 129 42.23 -27.77 -22.44
C LEU A 129 42.38 -26.29 -22.79
N GLY A 130 42.60 -25.42 -21.78
CA GLY A 130 42.89 -24.00 -22.00
C GLY A 130 41.67 -23.05 -21.91
N ALA A 131 40.54 -23.53 -21.40
CA ALA A 131 39.37 -22.67 -21.19
C ALA A 131 39.69 -21.57 -20.15
N LYS A 132 39.29 -20.33 -20.43
CA LYS A 132 39.49 -19.20 -19.51
C LYS A 132 38.51 -19.31 -18.34
N CYS A 133 38.97 -19.01 -17.14
CA CYS A 133 38.15 -19.01 -15.93
C CYS A 133 36.92 -18.07 -16.07
N ARG A 134 37.04 -17.01 -16.89
CA ARG A 134 35.93 -16.10 -17.15
C ARG A 134 34.79 -16.77 -17.91
N ASP A 135 35.11 -17.61 -18.87
CA ASP A 135 34.10 -18.30 -19.70
C ASP A 135 33.34 -19.33 -18.87
N ILE A 136 34.06 -20.07 -18.02
CA ILE A 136 33.45 -21.03 -17.08
C ILE A 136 32.51 -20.31 -16.10
N ARG A 137 32.98 -19.19 -15.52
CA ARG A 137 32.16 -18.43 -14.56
C ARG A 137 30.94 -17.79 -15.23
N SER A 138 31.08 -17.25 -16.45
CA SER A 138 29.94 -16.66 -17.17
C SER A 138 28.86 -17.69 -17.46
N GLN A 139 29.21 -18.95 -17.68
CA GLN A 139 28.23 -20.02 -17.88
C GLN A 139 27.34 -20.22 -16.65
N PHE A 140 27.90 -20.26 -15.44
CA PHE A 140 27.13 -20.39 -14.20
C PHE A 140 26.30 -19.14 -13.90
N ILE A 141 26.82 -17.95 -14.21
CA ILE A 141 26.06 -16.69 -14.05
C ILE A 141 24.85 -16.67 -14.98
N ILE A 142 25.02 -17.10 -16.24
CA ILE A 142 23.91 -17.18 -17.20
C ILE A 142 22.89 -18.23 -16.75
N GLU A 143 23.33 -19.38 -16.29
CA GLU A 143 22.46 -20.44 -15.77
C GLU A 143 21.63 -19.96 -14.57
N ALA A 144 22.25 -19.29 -13.60
CA ALA A 144 21.57 -18.71 -12.45
C ALA A 144 20.62 -17.58 -12.88
N GLY A 145 21.07 -16.70 -13.76
CA GLY A 145 20.28 -15.60 -14.30
C GLY A 145 19.04 -16.07 -15.06
N THR A 146 19.18 -17.10 -15.90
CA THR A 146 18.04 -17.65 -16.67
C THR A 146 17.01 -18.32 -15.73
N THR A 147 17.48 -19.08 -14.75
CA THR A 147 16.60 -19.71 -13.75
C THR A 147 15.84 -18.65 -12.96
N SER A 148 16.52 -17.58 -12.52
CA SER A 148 15.90 -16.48 -11.79
C SER A 148 14.95 -15.65 -12.66
N ALA A 149 15.26 -15.48 -13.95
CA ALA A 149 14.38 -14.79 -14.87
C ALA A 149 13.08 -15.56 -15.10
N ILE A 150 13.16 -16.88 -15.26
CA ILE A 150 11.96 -17.74 -15.37
C ILE A 150 11.14 -17.71 -14.08
N GLY A 151 11.81 -17.85 -12.93
CA GLY A 151 11.15 -17.75 -11.61
C GLY A 151 10.50 -16.39 -11.39
N GLY A 152 11.19 -15.31 -11.76
CA GLY A 152 10.66 -13.94 -11.70
C GLY A 152 9.43 -13.73 -12.59
N ALA A 153 9.45 -14.25 -13.82
CA ALA A 153 8.30 -14.16 -14.73
C ALA A 153 7.08 -14.91 -14.17
N ILE A 154 7.29 -16.13 -13.66
CA ILE A 154 6.23 -16.92 -13.02
C ILE A 154 5.71 -16.18 -11.76
N GLY A 155 6.62 -15.61 -10.95
CA GLY A 155 6.26 -14.85 -9.75
C GLY A 155 5.40 -13.62 -10.08
N ILE A 156 5.70 -12.89 -11.16
CA ILE A 156 4.89 -11.76 -11.63
C ILE A 156 3.48 -12.22 -12.02
N ILE A 157 3.37 -13.29 -12.80
CA ILE A 157 2.08 -13.83 -13.22
C ILE A 157 1.24 -14.25 -12.01
N LEU A 158 1.84 -14.98 -11.07
CA LEU A 158 1.16 -15.40 -9.85
C LEU A 158 0.79 -14.20 -8.96
N GLY A 159 1.66 -13.20 -8.85
CA GLY A 159 1.39 -11.98 -8.10
C GLY A 159 0.20 -11.20 -8.65
N ILE A 160 0.10 -11.05 -9.97
CA ILE A 160 -1.04 -10.40 -10.63
C ILE A 160 -2.33 -11.21 -10.43
N LEU A 161 -2.27 -12.52 -10.58
CA LEU A 161 -3.43 -13.40 -10.34
C LEU A 161 -3.92 -13.30 -8.89
N MET A 162 -3.01 -13.38 -7.93
CA MET A 162 -3.34 -13.23 -6.50
C MET A 162 -3.93 -11.87 -6.18
N ALA A 163 -3.38 -10.79 -6.74
CA ALA A 163 -3.91 -9.45 -6.56
C ALA A 163 -5.36 -9.34 -7.07
N ASN A 164 -5.64 -9.88 -8.25
CA ASN A 164 -7.00 -9.87 -8.80
C ASN A 164 -7.98 -10.73 -7.97
N VAL A 165 -7.55 -11.91 -7.52
CA VAL A 165 -8.38 -12.77 -6.66
C VAL A 165 -8.69 -12.04 -5.35
N LEU A 166 -7.69 -11.44 -4.72
CA LEU A 166 -7.86 -10.71 -3.47
C LEU A 166 -8.80 -9.51 -3.63
N THR A 167 -8.66 -8.76 -4.72
CA THR A 167 -9.57 -7.64 -5.05
C THR A 167 -11.03 -8.11 -5.17
N ASN A 168 -11.27 -9.22 -5.88
CA ASN A 168 -12.63 -9.76 -6.03
C ASN A 168 -13.20 -10.27 -4.68
N VAL A 169 -12.36 -10.91 -3.85
CA VAL A 169 -12.78 -11.37 -2.52
C VAL A 169 -13.13 -10.18 -1.62
N ILE A 170 -12.31 -9.14 -1.62
CA ILE A 170 -12.57 -7.91 -0.84
C ILE A 170 -13.87 -7.24 -1.32
N ALA A 171 -14.07 -7.09 -2.63
CA ALA A 171 -15.29 -6.53 -3.20
C ALA A 171 -16.54 -7.32 -2.80
N LEU A 172 -16.44 -8.65 -2.76
CA LEU A 172 -17.53 -9.53 -2.33
C LEU A 172 -17.84 -9.40 -0.84
N VAL A 173 -16.80 -9.33 0.01
CA VAL A 173 -16.96 -9.26 1.48
C VAL A 173 -17.47 -7.88 1.91
N LEU A 174 -16.99 -6.80 1.29
CA LEU A 174 -17.40 -5.44 1.62
C LEU A 174 -18.67 -4.98 0.90
N GLY A 175 -19.21 -5.76 -0.04
CA GLY A 175 -20.41 -5.42 -0.79
C GLY A 175 -20.26 -4.18 -1.71
N THR A 176 -19.02 -3.74 -1.95
CA THR A 176 -18.73 -2.49 -2.69
C THR A 176 -18.83 -2.63 -4.21
N GLY A 177 -19.20 -3.80 -4.73
CA GLY A 177 -19.21 -4.04 -6.18
C GLY A 177 -17.80 -3.94 -6.80
N ASN A 178 -17.70 -4.10 -8.11
CA ASN A 178 -16.42 -4.05 -8.83
C ASN A 178 -15.77 -2.66 -8.93
N ASP A 179 -16.43 -1.62 -8.45
CA ASP A 179 -15.99 -0.22 -8.63
C ASP A 179 -15.06 0.30 -7.51
N GLY A 180 -14.84 -0.49 -6.44
CA GLY A 180 -14.17 -0.01 -5.24
C GLY A 180 -12.64 -0.15 -5.21
N PHE A 181 -12.08 -1.20 -5.73
CA PHE A 181 -10.65 -1.49 -5.62
C PHE A 181 -10.16 -2.26 -6.86
N VAL A 182 -9.36 -1.63 -7.70
CA VAL A 182 -8.67 -2.30 -8.79
C VAL A 182 -7.18 -2.25 -8.53
N ALA A 183 -6.59 -3.39 -8.17
CA ALA A 183 -5.14 -3.51 -8.05
C ALA A 183 -4.51 -3.49 -9.46
N MET A 184 -4.13 -2.32 -9.94
CA MET A 184 -3.39 -2.19 -11.22
C MET A 184 -1.88 -2.16 -10.97
N PRO A 185 -1.16 -3.23 -11.30
CA PRO A 185 0.29 -3.21 -11.22
C PRO A 185 0.86 -2.24 -12.26
N THR A 186 1.67 -1.29 -11.79
CA THR A 186 2.34 -0.33 -12.68
C THR A 186 3.45 -1.03 -13.47
N ALA A 187 3.57 -0.75 -14.77
CA ALA A 187 4.63 -1.34 -15.61
C ALA A 187 6.04 -1.09 -15.05
N GLY A 188 6.26 0.07 -14.42
CA GLY A 188 7.52 0.37 -13.71
C GLY A 188 7.75 -0.55 -12.51
N GLY A 189 6.72 -0.84 -11.71
CA GLY A 189 6.80 -1.76 -10.57
C GLY A 189 7.13 -3.19 -11.00
N ILE A 190 6.51 -3.66 -12.08
CA ILE A 190 6.81 -4.98 -12.67
C ILE A 190 8.27 -5.05 -13.12
N GLY A 191 8.75 -4.01 -13.81
CA GLY A 191 10.14 -3.95 -14.27
C GLY A 191 11.17 -3.96 -13.14
N VAL A 192 10.91 -3.21 -12.07
CA VAL A 192 11.75 -3.21 -10.86
C VAL A 192 11.74 -4.58 -10.18
N ALA A 193 10.56 -5.18 -9.99
CA ALA A 193 10.44 -6.50 -9.36
C ALA A 193 11.21 -7.57 -10.15
N PHE A 194 11.07 -7.58 -11.49
CA PHE A 194 11.80 -8.48 -12.36
C PHE A 194 13.33 -8.26 -12.27
N GLY A 195 13.77 -6.99 -12.37
CA GLY A 195 15.17 -6.63 -12.28
C GLY A 195 15.81 -7.05 -10.97
N VAL A 196 15.12 -6.83 -9.84
CA VAL A 196 15.59 -7.25 -8.51
C VAL A 196 15.64 -8.77 -8.40
N SER A 197 14.65 -9.51 -8.92
CA SER A 197 14.64 -10.97 -8.92
C SER A 197 15.85 -11.55 -9.68
N VAL A 198 16.14 -11.02 -10.87
CA VAL A 198 17.30 -11.45 -11.67
C VAL A 198 18.62 -11.06 -11.00
N ALA A 199 18.70 -9.85 -10.42
CA ALA A 199 19.91 -9.39 -9.73
C ALA A 199 20.27 -10.28 -8.54
N VAL A 200 19.27 -10.67 -7.73
CA VAL A 200 19.49 -11.57 -6.57
C VAL A 200 19.90 -12.98 -7.03
N GLY A 201 19.38 -13.46 -8.17
CA GLY A 201 19.76 -14.77 -8.68
C GLY A 201 21.19 -14.82 -9.27
N ILE A 202 21.76 -13.67 -9.65
CA ILE A 202 23.13 -13.57 -10.18
C ILE A 202 24.16 -13.37 -9.04
N LEU A 203 23.73 -12.88 -7.89
CA LEU A 203 24.59 -12.56 -6.75
C LEU A 203 25.06 -13.83 -6.03
#